data_84649aae0fe6327abc3178325b7ebd6b
#
_entry.id   84649aae0fe6327abc3178325b7ebd6b
#
_cell.length_a   1.000
_cell.length_b   1.000
_cell.length_c   1.000
_cell.angle_alpha   90.00
_cell.angle_beta   90.00
_cell.angle_gamma   90.00
#
_symmetry.space_group_name_H-M   'P 1'
#
loop_
_entity.id
_entity.type
_entity.pdbx_description
1 polymer ?
#
loop_
_entity_poly.entity_id
_entity_poly.type
_entity_poly.pdbx_seq_one_letter_code
_entity_poly.pdbx_strand_id
1 'polypeptide(L)'
;SAAAVAAAARSTLRPPSLQTLLEDTSDSVAAPHTSSSGGESDGRSRSIEKGSRVRKLKHDVIEAVNELIQDISTCYEQIAEQAVEHIHHNEVILTLGSSKTVLEFLYAAKEKQRSFKVFVAEGAPRYQGHILAKELAARGLQTTVISDSAVFALISRVNMVIVGAHAVMANGGVIAPVGLNMVALAAQRHAVPFVVLAGSHKLCPLYPHNPEVLLNELRSPSELLDFGEFSDCMDSASGAGSLHVVNPTFDXE
;
A
#
# COMPACT_ATOMS: atom_id res chain seq x y z
N SER A 1 3.43 -19.64 17.66
CA SER A 1 3.96 -18.84 16.57
C SER A 1 2.92 -18.79 15.46
N ALA A 2 2.31 -17.64 15.27
CA ALA A 2 1.42 -17.42 14.14
C ALA A 2 2.28 -17.39 12.87
N ALA A 3 2.15 -18.40 12.03
CA ALA A 3 2.83 -18.42 10.76
C ALA A 3 2.13 -17.40 9.83
N ALA A 4 2.74 -16.25 9.67
CA ALA A 4 2.32 -15.33 8.64
C ALA A 4 2.71 -15.93 7.29
N VAL A 5 1.74 -16.43 6.55
CA VAL A 5 1.99 -16.87 5.18
C VAL A 5 1.95 -15.64 4.29
N ALA A 6 3.12 -15.11 4.00
CA ALA A 6 3.24 -14.06 3.00
C ALA A 6 3.23 -14.75 1.63
N ALA A 7 2.12 -14.65 0.92
CA ALA A 7 2.06 -15.05 -0.48
C ALA A 7 2.75 -13.96 -1.31
N ALA A 8 4.07 -14.05 -1.40
CA ALA A 8 4.84 -13.16 -2.27
C ALA A 8 4.88 -13.78 -3.66
N ALA A 9 4.16 -13.18 -4.59
CA ALA A 9 4.38 -13.50 -6.00
C ALA A 9 5.79 -13.02 -6.35
N ARG A 10 6.67 -13.96 -6.66
CA ARG A 10 8.03 -13.65 -7.12
C ARG A 10 7.95 -13.09 -8.53
N SER A 11 7.83 -11.79 -8.65
CA SER A 11 8.23 -11.16 -9.90
C SER A 11 9.74 -10.91 -9.80
N THR A 12 10.47 -11.39 -10.78
CA THR A 12 11.88 -11.07 -10.93
C THR A 12 12.01 -9.64 -11.46
N LEU A 13 11.53 -8.69 -10.67
CA LEU A 13 11.69 -7.29 -10.97
C LEU A 13 13.12 -6.89 -10.62
N ARG A 14 13.95 -6.91 -11.65
CA ARG A 14 15.14 -6.11 -11.65
C ARG A 14 14.84 -4.90 -12.53
N PRO A 15 14.34 -3.80 -11.97
CA PRO A 15 14.21 -2.60 -12.78
C PRO A 15 15.59 -2.25 -13.30
N PRO A 16 15.72 -1.82 -14.55
CA PRO A 16 16.95 -1.15 -14.96
C PRO A 16 17.11 -0.04 -13.93
N SER A 17 18.20 -0.12 -13.20
CA SER A 17 18.40 0.79 -12.08
C SER A 17 18.33 2.22 -12.61
N LEU A 18 17.61 3.08 -11.94
CA LEU A 18 17.67 4.52 -12.17
C LEU A 18 19.13 4.98 -12.26
N GLN A 19 20.04 4.25 -11.63
CA GLN A 19 21.48 4.46 -11.75
C GLN A 19 21.99 4.26 -13.17
N THR A 20 21.52 3.26 -13.90
CA THR A 20 21.95 3.03 -15.30
C THR A 20 21.46 4.16 -16.20
N LEU A 21 20.23 4.66 -15.94
CA LEU A 21 19.68 5.82 -16.66
C LEU A 21 20.39 7.12 -16.30
N LEU A 22 20.86 7.24 -15.05
CA LEU A 22 21.60 8.41 -14.57
C LEU A 22 23.08 8.37 -15.01
N GLU A 23 23.68 7.19 -15.11
CA GLU A 23 25.06 7.02 -15.58
C GLU A 23 25.19 7.39 -17.06
N ASP A 24 24.21 7.02 -17.89
CA ASP A 24 24.14 7.44 -19.29
C ASP A 24 23.98 8.97 -19.45
N THR A 25 23.47 9.65 -18.43
CA THR A 25 23.35 11.12 -18.45
C THR A 25 24.56 11.82 -17.85
N SER A 26 25.36 11.16 -16.99
CA SER A 26 26.51 11.77 -16.34
C SER A 26 27.75 11.86 -17.24
N ASP A 27 27.87 11.03 -18.25
CA ASP A 27 28.96 11.10 -19.24
C ASP A 27 28.86 12.35 -20.15
N SER A 28 27.79 13.12 -20.04
CA SER A 28 27.59 14.33 -20.86
C SER A 28 27.94 15.64 -20.15
N VAL A 29 28.46 15.60 -18.91
CA VAL A 29 28.75 16.82 -18.11
C VAL A 29 30.21 16.90 -17.73
N ALA A 30 31.11 16.37 -18.54
CA ALA A 30 32.52 16.68 -18.42
C ALA A 30 32.84 17.84 -19.39
N ALA A 31 32.92 19.04 -18.88
CA ALA A 31 33.34 20.19 -19.66
C ALA A 31 34.88 20.25 -19.67
N PRO A 32 35.52 20.24 -20.82
CA PRO A 32 36.87 20.66 -20.89
C PRO A 32 36.92 22.14 -21.24
N HIS A 33 37.66 22.87 -20.46
CA HIS A 33 38.12 24.20 -20.84
C HIS A 33 38.99 24.08 -22.08
N THR A 34 38.74 24.85 -23.10
CA THR A 34 39.75 25.63 -23.84
C THR A 34 39.12 26.38 -25.00
N SER A 35 39.64 27.52 -25.16
CA SER A 35 39.44 28.60 -26.09
C SER A 35 39.48 28.26 -27.56
N SER A 36 38.71 29.02 -28.30
CA SER A 36 39.00 29.69 -29.59
C SER A 36 38.03 29.41 -30.73
N SER A 37 37.46 30.49 -31.15
CA SER A 37 37.11 30.96 -32.51
C SER A 37 36.51 29.99 -33.53
N GLY A 38 35.37 30.40 -34.04
CA GLY A 38 34.91 30.11 -35.40
C GLY A 38 33.68 29.23 -35.54
N GLY A 39 32.63 29.80 -36.10
CA GLY A 39 31.60 29.07 -36.83
C GLY A 39 30.19 29.05 -36.22
N GLU A 40 29.30 29.87 -36.78
CA GLU A 40 27.86 29.91 -36.46
C GLU A 40 27.05 28.65 -36.86
N SER A 41 27.68 27.62 -37.45
CA SER A 41 27.01 26.40 -37.85
C SER A 41 26.93 25.35 -36.75
N ASP A 42 27.72 25.47 -35.67
CA ASP A 42 27.82 24.45 -34.63
C ASP A 42 26.69 24.50 -33.60
N GLY A 43 26.08 25.68 -33.42
CA GLY A 43 24.98 25.85 -32.47
C GLY A 43 23.69 25.17 -32.85
N ARG A 44 23.41 25.06 -34.16
CA ARG A 44 22.20 24.46 -34.69
C ARG A 44 22.24 22.93 -34.61
N SER A 45 23.41 22.35 -34.81
CA SER A 45 23.64 20.91 -34.69
C SER A 45 23.49 20.42 -33.25
N ARG A 46 24.06 21.17 -32.29
CA ARG A 46 23.96 20.87 -30.85
C ARG A 46 22.56 21.01 -30.30
N SER A 47 21.75 21.94 -30.80
CA SER A 47 20.37 22.11 -30.38
C SER A 47 19.47 20.97 -30.89
N ILE A 48 19.73 20.48 -32.10
CA ILE A 48 19.02 19.35 -32.69
C ILE A 48 19.35 18.05 -31.94
N GLU A 49 20.63 17.83 -31.60
CA GLU A 49 21.05 16.68 -30.79
C GLU A 49 20.46 16.71 -29.40
N LYS A 50 20.44 17.87 -28.72
CA LYS A 50 19.79 18.03 -27.42
C LYS A 50 18.30 17.69 -27.49
N GLY A 51 17.62 18.21 -28.51
CA GLY A 51 16.21 17.92 -28.72
C GLY A 51 15.93 16.44 -28.99
N SER A 52 16.82 15.75 -29.69
CA SER A 52 16.73 14.32 -29.93
C SER A 52 16.95 13.50 -28.68
N ARG A 53 17.95 13.85 -27.86
CA ARG A 53 18.24 13.20 -26.57
C ARG A 53 17.09 13.35 -25.58
N VAL A 54 16.49 14.55 -25.49
CA VAL A 54 15.36 14.82 -24.62
C VAL A 54 14.13 13.98 -25.03
N ARG A 55 13.89 13.86 -26.32
CA ARG A 55 12.77 13.04 -26.84
C ARG A 55 13.01 11.57 -26.56
N LYS A 56 14.25 11.08 -26.71
CA LYS A 56 14.59 9.69 -26.42
C LYS A 56 14.42 9.43 -24.92
N LEU A 57 14.94 10.28 -24.05
CA LEU A 57 14.79 10.16 -22.60
C LEU A 57 13.30 10.12 -22.19
N LYS A 58 12.49 11.00 -22.77
CA LYS A 58 11.05 11.01 -22.52
C LYS A 58 10.41 9.68 -22.90
N HIS A 59 10.76 9.13 -24.07
CA HIS A 59 10.26 7.84 -24.54
C HIS A 59 10.68 6.71 -23.58
N ASP A 60 11.94 6.66 -23.21
CA ASP A 60 12.50 5.63 -22.35
C ASP A 60 11.86 5.66 -20.95
N VAL A 61 11.61 6.87 -20.41
CA VAL A 61 10.90 7.04 -19.12
C VAL A 61 9.45 6.53 -19.21
N ILE A 62 8.74 6.91 -20.29
CA ILE A 62 7.35 6.45 -20.50
C ILE A 62 7.31 4.92 -20.62
N GLU A 63 8.23 4.33 -21.35
CA GLU A 63 8.32 2.88 -21.52
C GLU A 63 8.58 2.19 -20.17
N ALA A 64 9.54 2.69 -19.39
CA ALA A 64 9.85 2.14 -18.06
C ALA A 64 8.66 2.24 -17.10
N VAL A 65 7.91 3.35 -17.13
CA VAL A 65 6.71 3.53 -16.31
C VAL A 65 5.62 2.53 -16.74
N ASN A 66 5.44 2.34 -18.05
CA ASN A 66 4.45 1.38 -18.57
C ASN A 66 4.80 -0.06 -18.18
N GLU A 67 6.09 -0.42 -18.24
CA GLU A 67 6.57 -1.73 -17.77
C GLU A 67 6.26 -1.92 -16.29
N LEU A 68 6.54 -0.91 -15.47
CA LEU A 68 6.27 -0.97 -14.02
C LEU A 68 4.76 -1.15 -13.75
N ILE A 69 3.91 -0.42 -14.47
CA ILE A 69 2.45 -0.56 -14.36
C ILE A 69 2.02 -1.99 -14.72
N GLN A 70 2.59 -2.54 -15.78
CA GLN A 70 2.29 -3.90 -16.22
C GLN A 70 2.73 -4.92 -15.17
N ASP A 71 3.93 -4.77 -14.62
CA ASP A 71 4.46 -5.67 -13.58
C ASP A 71 3.58 -5.67 -12.34
N ILE A 72 3.13 -4.49 -11.89
CA ILE A 72 2.24 -4.38 -10.73
C ILE A 72 0.90 -5.07 -11.02
N SER A 73 0.35 -4.87 -12.22
CA SER A 73 -0.92 -5.51 -12.62
C SER A 73 -0.79 -7.04 -12.64
N THR A 74 0.29 -7.55 -13.23
CA THR A 74 0.57 -8.99 -13.28
C THR A 74 0.74 -9.57 -11.87
N CYS A 75 1.36 -8.80 -10.96
CA CYS A 75 1.52 -9.21 -9.57
C CYS A 75 0.17 -9.41 -8.88
N TYR A 76 -0.80 -8.51 -9.10
CA TYR A 76 -2.14 -8.66 -8.54
C TYR A 76 -2.83 -9.93 -9.06
N GLU A 77 -2.68 -10.23 -10.34
CA GLU A 77 -3.25 -11.43 -10.96
C GLU A 77 -2.64 -12.72 -10.35
N GLN A 78 -1.31 -12.75 -10.22
CA GLN A 78 -0.59 -13.89 -9.63
C GLN A 78 -0.99 -14.14 -8.19
N ILE A 79 -1.22 -13.09 -7.41
CA ILE A 79 -1.69 -13.20 -6.03
C ILE A 79 -3.13 -13.76 -6.04
N ALA A 80 -3.99 -13.24 -6.91
CA ALA A 80 -5.39 -13.65 -6.99
C ALA A 80 -5.54 -15.12 -7.38
N GLU A 81 -4.67 -15.64 -8.24
CA GLU A 81 -4.68 -17.05 -8.65
C GLU A 81 -4.54 -18.03 -7.47
N GLN A 82 -3.87 -17.60 -6.41
CA GLN A 82 -3.65 -18.44 -5.22
C GLN A 82 -4.87 -18.49 -4.29
N ALA A 83 -5.90 -17.70 -4.55
CA ALA A 83 -7.05 -17.58 -3.65
C ALA A 83 -7.75 -18.92 -3.38
N VAL A 84 -7.84 -19.77 -4.39
CA VAL A 84 -8.50 -21.08 -4.29
C VAL A 84 -7.79 -22.02 -3.30
N GLU A 85 -6.48 -21.86 -3.15
CA GLU A 85 -5.69 -22.69 -2.25
C GLU A 85 -5.86 -22.28 -0.79
N HIS A 86 -6.28 -21.04 -0.55
CA HIS A 86 -6.36 -20.48 0.80
C HIS A 86 -7.79 -20.35 1.32
N ILE A 87 -8.77 -20.12 0.44
CA ILE A 87 -10.16 -19.91 0.83
C ILE A 87 -11.00 -21.17 0.50
N HIS A 88 -11.64 -21.71 1.51
CA HIS A 88 -12.46 -22.91 1.39
C HIS A 88 -13.94 -22.59 1.51
N HIS A 89 -14.79 -23.60 1.27
CA HIS A 89 -16.25 -23.43 1.37
C HIS A 89 -16.68 -23.18 2.82
N ASN A 90 -17.67 -22.32 2.96
CA ASN A 90 -18.34 -21.99 4.23
C ASN A 90 -17.44 -21.29 5.24
N GLU A 91 -16.32 -20.71 4.80
CA GLU A 91 -15.46 -19.93 5.66
C GLU A 91 -15.97 -18.50 5.84
N VAL A 92 -15.60 -17.90 6.95
CA VAL A 92 -15.82 -16.50 7.27
C VAL A 92 -14.46 -15.82 7.25
N ILE A 93 -14.30 -14.85 6.37
CA ILE A 93 -13.04 -14.10 6.19
C ILE A 93 -13.24 -12.70 6.80
N LEU A 94 -12.26 -12.23 7.57
CA LEU A 94 -12.24 -10.86 8.08
C LEU A 94 -11.17 -10.06 7.35
N THR A 95 -11.51 -8.85 6.95
CA THR A 95 -10.54 -7.88 6.40
C THR A 95 -10.75 -6.50 7.03
N LEU A 96 -9.78 -5.60 6.85
CA LEU A 96 -9.80 -4.25 7.40
C LEU A 96 -9.57 -3.22 6.31
N GLY A 97 -10.41 -2.20 6.26
CA GLY A 97 -10.28 -1.09 5.33
C GLY A 97 -10.48 -1.50 3.88
N SER A 98 -9.69 -0.92 2.98
CA SER A 98 -9.79 -1.23 1.56
C SER A 98 -8.41 -1.58 0.96
N SER A 99 -8.37 -2.65 0.19
CA SER A 99 -7.19 -3.07 -0.55
C SER A 99 -7.62 -3.69 -1.87
N LYS A 100 -7.08 -3.17 -2.96
CA LYS A 100 -7.34 -3.72 -4.30
C LYS A 100 -6.86 -5.17 -4.40
N THR A 101 -5.71 -5.48 -3.79
CA THR A 101 -5.18 -6.85 -3.77
C THR A 101 -6.16 -7.81 -3.09
N VAL A 102 -6.71 -7.40 -1.94
CA VAL A 102 -7.70 -8.20 -1.19
C VAL A 102 -8.98 -8.36 -2.01
N LEU A 103 -9.48 -7.30 -2.62
CA LEU A 103 -10.68 -7.33 -3.46
C LEU A 103 -10.54 -8.37 -4.58
N GLU A 104 -9.45 -8.30 -5.34
CA GLU A 104 -9.23 -9.22 -6.49
C GLU A 104 -9.01 -10.66 -6.01
N PHE A 105 -8.33 -10.85 -4.88
CA PHE A 105 -8.11 -12.17 -4.28
C PHE A 105 -9.45 -12.83 -3.87
N LEU A 106 -10.29 -12.08 -3.16
CA LEU A 106 -11.59 -12.58 -2.73
C LEU A 106 -12.51 -12.87 -3.93
N TYR A 107 -12.47 -12.00 -4.93
CA TYR A 107 -13.26 -12.17 -6.14
C TYR A 107 -12.81 -13.41 -6.93
N ALA A 108 -11.51 -13.64 -7.04
CA ALA A 108 -10.98 -14.83 -7.71
C ALA A 108 -11.45 -16.14 -7.05
N ALA A 109 -11.48 -16.18 -5.71
CA ALA A 109 -12.01 -17.34 -4.99
C ALA A 109 -13.49 -17.56 -5.33
N LYS A 110 -14.27 -16.50 -5.41
CA LYS A 110 -15.70 -16.59 -5.79
C LYS A 110 -15.85 -17.09 -7.22
N GLU A 111 -15.08 -16.60 -8.16
CA GLU A 111 -15.13 -17.04 -9.56
C GLU A 111 -14.85 -18.54 -9.69
N LYS A 112 -14.00 -19.06 -8.81
CA LYS A 112 -13.71 -20.50 -8.73
C LYS A 112 -14.74 -21.26 -7.88
N GLN A 113 -15.93 -20.70 -7.71
CA GLN A 113 -17.08 -21.32 -7.06
C GLN A 113 -16.91 -21.57 -5.55
N ARG A 114 -16.01 -20.83 -4.88
CA ARG A 114 -15.94 -20.89 -3.42
C ARG A 114 -17.10 -20.08 -2.83
N SER A 115 -17.82 -20.67 -1.89
CA SER A 115 -18.91 -20.03 -1.14
C SER A 115 -18.38 -19.66 0.25
N PHE A 116 -18.32 -18.37 0.56
CA PHE A 116 -17.79 -17.87 1.83
C PHE A 116 -18.40 -16.51 2.15
N LYS A 117 -18.19 -16.06 3.38
CA LYS A 117 -18.69 -14.76 3.87
C LYS A 117 -17.51 -13.85 4.18
N VAL A 118 -17.71 -12.55 4.02
CA VAL A 118 -16.65 -11.57 4.31
C VAL A 118 -17.18 -10.57 5.34
N PHE A 119 -16.45 -10.44 6.45
CA PHE A 119 -16.61 -9.32 7.40
C PHE A 119 -15.58 -8.27 7.03
N VAL A 120 -16.03 -7.03 6.87
CA VAL A 120 -15.17 -5.90 6.56
C VAL A 120 -15.21 -4.92 7.72
N ALA A 121 -14.10 -4.80 8.45
CA ALA A 121 -13.94 -3.77 9.45
C ALA A 121 -13.78 -2.42 8.73
N GLU A 122 -14.53 -1.43 9.18
CA GLU A 122 -14.75 -0.21 8.40
C GLU A 122 -13.51 0.68 8.22
N GLY A 123 -12.52 0.60 9.12
CA GLY A 123 -11.30 1.39 9.02
C GLY A 123 -11.53 2.87 9.31
N ALA A 124 -11.99 3.18 10.52
CA ALA A 124 -12.16 4.56 10.95
C ALA A 124 -10.78 5.25 11.04
N PRO A 125 -10.70 6.57 10.84
CA PRO A 125 -11.77 7.52 10.55
C PRO A 125 -12.11 7.67 9.06
N ARG A 126 -11.39 6.99 8.17
CA ARG A 126 -11.58 7.17 6.71
C ARG A 126 -12.67 6.28 6.13
N TYR A 127 -13.07 5.25 6.85
CA TYR A 127 -14.14 4.33 6.45
C TYR A 127 -13.92 3.71 5.06
N GLN A 128 -12.67 3.41 4.74
CA GLN A 128 -12.33 2.78 3.45
C GLN A 128 -12.95 1.38 3.31
N GLY A 129 -13.24 0.74 4.43
CA GLY A 129 -13.94 -0.54 4.44
C GLY A 129 -15.34 -0.47 3.83
N HIS A 130 -16.01 0.68 3.91
CA HIS A 130 -17.33 0.87 3.27
C HIS A 130 -17.21 0.74 1.74
N ILE A 131 -16.13 1.27 1.16
CA ILE A 131 -15.87 1.19 -0.28
C ILE A 131 -15.64 -0.27 -0.69
N LEU A 132 -14.76 -0.96 0.03
CA LEU A 132 -14.48 -2.38 -0.23
C LEU A 132 -15.74 -3.24 -0.10
N ALA A 133 -16.52 -3.04 0.95
CA ALA A 133 -17.74 -3.80 1.19
C ALA A 133 -18.75 -3.59 0.07
N LYS A 134 -18.90 -2.36 -0.40
CA LYS A 134 -19.78 -2.02 -1.53
C LYS A 134 -19.34 -2.77 -2.81
N GLU A 135 -18.06 -2.78 -3.09
CA GLU A 135 -17.51 -3.47 -4.28
C GLU A 135 -17.68 -4.99 -4.18
N LEU A 136 -17.42 -5.57 -3.00
CA LEU A 136 -17.61 -7.01 -2.78
C LEU A 136 -19.08 -7.41 -2.95
N ALA A 137 -19.98 -6.63 -2.37
CA ALA A 137 -21.41 -6.88 -2.47
C ALA A 137 -21.91 -6.74 -3.92
N ALA A 138 -21.41 -5.73 -4.65
CA ALA A 138 -21.75 -5.52 -6.06
C ALA A 138 -21.31 -6.70 -6.92
N ARG A 139 -20.23 -7.38 -6.54
CA ARG A 139 -19.74 -8.60 -7.21
C ARG A 139 -20.41 -9.87 -6.68
N GLY A 140 -21.43 -9.73 -5.82
CA GLY A 140 -22.25 -10.85 -5.34
C GLY A 140 -21.63 -11.67 -4.20
N LEU A 141 -20.69 -11.10 -3.46
CA LEU A 141 -20.11 -11.73 -2.26
C LEU A 141 -20.97 -11.37 -1.04
N GLN A 142 -21.24 -12.36 -0.18
CA GLN A 142 -21.96 -12.13 1.06
C GLN A 142 -21.06 -11.35 2.02
N THR A 143 -21.37 -10.08 2.21
CA THR A 143 -20.50 -9.12 2.88
C THR A 143 -21.23 -8.47 4.06
N THR A 144 -20.55 -8.33 5.19
CA THR A 144 -21.03 -7.66 6.40
C THR A 144 -20.02 -6.62 6.83
N VAL A 145 -20.46 -5.37 6.95
CA VAL A 145 -19.62 -4.30 7.50
C VAL A 145 -19.72 -4.33 9.02
N ILE A 146 -18.58 -4.21 9.68
CA ILE A 146 -18.51 -4.12 11.14
C ILE A 146 -17.68 -2.89 11.54
N SER A 147 -17.97 -2.34 12.72
CA SER A 147 -17.09 -1.30 13.27
C SER A 147 -15.76 -1.92 13.71
N ASP A 148 -14.71 -1.12 13.73
CA ASP A 148 -13.38 -1.60 14.14
C ASP A 148 -13.40 -2.15 15.57
N SER A 149 -14.19 -1.51 16.46
CA SER A 149 -14.36 -1.93 17.85
C SER A 149 -15.06 -3.29 17.99
N ALA A 150 -15.79 -3.75 16.95
CA ALA A 150 -16.48 -5.03 16.97
C ALA A 150 -15.59 -6.22 16.59
N VAL A 151 -14.37 -5.98 16.15
CA VAL A 151 -13.45 -7.04 15.66
C VAL A 151 -13.27 -8.10 16.74
N PHE A 152 -12.94 -7.72 17.97
CA PHE A 152 -12.68 -8.69 19.05
C PHE A 152 -13.92 -9.48 19.43
N ALA A 153 -15.11 -8.88 19.31
CA ALA A 153 -16.38 -9.56 19.61
C ALA A 153 -16.72 -10.64 18.56
N LEU A 154 -16.27 -10.44 17.32
CA LEU A 154 -16.66 -11.33 16.20
C LEU A 154 -15.56 -12.29 15.76
N ILE A 155 -14.31 -12.06 16.18
CA ILE A 155 -13.14 -12.80 15.70
C ILE A 155 -13.26 -14.32 15.96
N SER A 156 -13.97 -14.71 17.02
CA SER A 156 -14.19 -16.13 17.33
C SER A 156 -15.02 -16.88 16.27
N ARG A 157 -15.73 -16.14 15.42
CA ARG A 157 -16.53 -16.68 14.32
C ARG A 157 -15.78 -16.64 12.99
N VAL A 158 -14.57 -16.11 12.98
CA VAL A 158 -13.76 -15.91 11.77
C VAL A 158 -12.83 -17.10 11.59
N ASN A 159 -12.74 -17.61 10.37
CA ASN A 159 -11.84 -18.71 10.03
C ASN A 159 -10.45 -18.19 9.62
N MET A 160 -10.39 -17.00 9.05
CA MET A 160 -9.14 -16.44 8.55
C MET A 160 -9.24 -14.91 8.42
N VAL A 161 -8.17 -14.23 8.78
CA VAL A 161 -8.01 -12.79 8.50
C VAL A 161 -7.17 -12.65 7.23
N ILE A 162 -7.63 -11.86 6.28
CA ILE A 162 -6.89 -11.56 5.04
C ILE A 162 -6.80 -10.04 4.91
N VAL A 163 -5.59 -9.51 4.87
CA VAL A 163 -5.35 -8.06 4.78
C VAL A 163 -4.28 -7.74 3.73
N GLY A 164 -4.32 -6.53 3.23
CA GLY A 164 -3.24 -5.99 2.40
C GLY A 164 -2.17 -5.35 3.28
N ALA A 165 -1.05 -5.00 2.67
CA ALA A 165 0.03 -4.30 3.35
C ALA A 165 0.45 -3.06 2.58
N HIS A 166 0.96 -2.07 3.31
CA HIS A 166 1.66 -0.93 2.72
C HIS A 166 3.12 -1.33 2.44
N ALA A 167 3.76 -1.99 3.41
CA ALA A 167 5.11 -2.52 3.25
C ALA A 167 5.30 -3.77 4.12
N VAL A 168 6.17 -4.68 3.68
CA VAL A 168 6.64 -5.83 4.45
C VAL A 168 8.12 -5.61 4.71
N MET A 169 8.49 -5.53 5.98
CA MET A 169 9.84 -5.18 6.42
C MET A 169 10.78 -6.37 6.46
N ALA A 170 12.08 -6.11 6.59
CA ALA A 170 13.11 -7.14 6.54
C ALA A 170 13.03 -8.17 7.68
N ASN A 171 12.43 -7.79 8.80
CA ASN A 171 12.19 -8.69 9.93
C ASN A 171 10.89 -9.50 9.80
N GLY A 172 10.15 -9.32 8.72
CA GLY A 172 8.84 -9.94 8.51
C GLY A 172 7.67 -9.13 9.06
N GLY A 173 7.95 -8.01 9.71
CA GLY A 173 6.91 -7.10 10.20
C GLY A 173 6.17 -6.43 9.06
N VAL A 174 4.94 -6.00 9.32
CA VAL A 174 4.06 -5.43 8.30
C VAL A 174 3.65 -4.01 8.71
N ILE A 175 3.77 -3.09 7.77
CA ILE A 175 3.22 -1.74 7.90
C ILE A 175 1.91 -1.70 7.11
N ALA A 176 0.85 -1.28 7.77
CA ALA A 176 -0.47 -1.15 7.16
C ALA A 176 -1.25 0.00 7.80
N PRO A 177 -2.37 0.40 7.22
CA PRO A 177 -3.19 1.44 7.84
C PRO A 177 -3.55 1.12 9.29
N VAL A 178 -3.67 2.15 10.10
CA VAL A 178 -3.95 2.04 11.54
C VAL A 178 -5.16 1.13 11.80
N GLY A 179 -5.03 0.27 12.82
CA GLY A 179 -6.02 -0.75 13.17
C GLY A 179 -5.56 -2.16 12.83
N LEU A 180 -4.53 -2.32 12.01
CA LEU A 180 -4.02 -3.64 11.64
C LEU A 180 -3.52 -4.40 12.87
N ASN A 181 -2.74 -3.74 13.72
CA ASN A 181 -2.20 -4.35 14.95
C ASN A 181 -3.32 -4.86 15.84
N MET A 182 -4.39 -4.07 16.01
CA MET A 182 -5.56 -4.49 16.77
C MET A 182 -6.17 -5.79 16.22
N VAL A 183 -6.33 -5.87 14.91
CA VAL A 183 -6.88 -7.07 14.24
C VAL A 183 -5.92 -8.26 14.40
N ALA A 184 -4.61 -8.03 14.27
CA ALA A 184 -3.59 -9.08 14.41
C ALA A 184 -3.58 -9.64 15.83
N LEU A 185 -3.65 -8.78 16.85
CA LEU A 185 -3.71 -9.19 18.26
C LEU A 185 -5.00 -9.99 18.54
N ALA A 186 -6.13 -9.57 17.99
CA ALA A 186 -7.39 -10.31 18.12
C ALA A 186 -7.27 -11.70 17.49
N ALA A 187 -6.71 -11.78 16.29
CA ALA A 187 -6.49 -13.04 15.57
C ALA A 187 -5.55 -13.96 16.37
N GLN A 188 -4.45 -13.41 16.88
CA GLN A 188 -3.49 -14.16 17.70
C GLN A 188 -4.16 -14.73 18.94
N ARG A 189 -4.95 -13.90 19.65
CA ARG A 189 -5.65 -14.31 20.88
C ARG A 189 -6.62 -15.48 20.66
N HIS A 190 -7.22 -15.54 19.48
CA HIS A 190 -8.20 -16.58 19.13
C HIS A 190 -7.65 -17.67 18.21
N ALA A 191 -6.34 -17.66 17.96
CA ALA A 191 -5.65 -18.63 17.09
C ALA A 191 -6.26 -18.66 15.67
N VAL A 192 -6.70 -17.49 15.17
CA VAL A 192 -7.22 -17.35 13.82
C VAL A 192 -6.04 -17.06 12.87
N PRO A 193 -5.89 -17.81 11.76
CA PRO A 193 -4.84 -17.55 10.78
C PRO A 193 -4.91 -16.12 10.25
N PHE A 194 -3.74 -15.48 10.13
CA PHE A 194 -3.61 -14.10 9.67
C PHE A 194 -2.76 -14.09 8.40
N VAL A 195 -3.35 -13.71 7.30
CA VAL A 195 -2.74 -13.76 5.96
C VAL A 195 -2.56 -12.33 5.44
N VAL A 196 -1.35 -12.03 5.02
CA VAL A 196 -1.01 -10.73 4.42
C VAL A 196 -0.79 -10.92 2.92
N LEU A 197 -1.52 -10.18 2.11
CA LEU A 197 -1.39 -10.17 0.66
C LEU A 197 -0.53 -8.96 0.24
N ALA A 198 0.63 -9.23 -0.31
CA ALA A 198 1.57 -8.18 -0.71
C ALA A 198 2.35 -8.60 -1.95
N GLY A 199 2.45 -7.71 -2.91
CA GLY A 199 3.31 -7.89 -4.05
C GLY A 199 4.78 -7.69 -3.67
N SER A 200 5.69 -8.26 -4.46
CA SER A 200 7.13 -8.18 -4.20
C SER A 200 7.66 -6.75 -4.15
N HIS A 201 6.99 -5.82 -4.84
CA HIS A 201 7.35 -4.39 -4.83
C HIS A 201 7.14 -3.72 -3.46
N LYS A 202 6.43 -4.40 -2.54
CA LYS A 202 6.19 -3.90 -1.17
C LYS A 202 7.21 -4.44 -0.16
N LEU A 203 8.14 -5.29 -0.59
CA LEU A 203 9.22 -5.76 0.28
C LEU A 203 10.19 -4.61 0.54
N CYS A 204 10.40 -4.31 1.80
CA CYS A 204 11.21 -3.18 2.24
C CYS A 204 12.43 -3.69 3.02
N PRO A 205 13.65 -3.21 2.71
CA PRO A 205 14.84 -3.68 3.41
C PRO A 205 15.01 -3.08 4.81
N LEU A 206 14.12 -2.21 5.22
CA LEU A 206 14.22 -1.53 6.52
C LEU A 206 13.85 -2.45 7.67
N TYR A 207 14.55 -2.29 8.79
CA TYR A 207 14.20 -2.88 10.08
C TYR A 207 13.51 -1.82 10.94
N PRO A 208 12.43 -2.17 11.62
CA PRO A 208 11.77 -1.23 12.53
C PRO A 208 12.56 -1.15 13.85
N HIS A 209 13.50 -0.23 13.93
CA HIS A 209 14.28 -0.01 15.15
C HIS A 209 13.48 0.77 16.21
N ASN A 210 12.56 1.59 15.77
CA ASN A 210 11.76 2.43 16.66
C ASN A 210 10.35 2.60 16.07
N PRO A 211 9.32 2.10 16.76
CA PRO A 211 7.93 2.27 16.32
C PRO A 211 7.50 3.74 16.23
N GLU A 212 8.14 4.62 17.01
CA GLU A 212 7.82 6.05 16.99
C GLU A 212 8.07 6.73 15.64
N VAL A 213 8.92 6.15 14.81
CA VAL A 213 9.15 6.67 13.45
C VAL A 213 7.87 6.61 12.62
N LEU A 214 7.08 5.56 12.79
CA LEU A 214 5.79 5.41 12.11
C LEU A 214 4.74 6.38 12.68
N LEU A 215 4.82 6.66 13.97
CA LEU A 215 3.89 7.58 14.64
C LEU A 215 4.08 9.03 14.20
N ASN A 216 5.20 9.35 13.55
CA ASN A 216 5.43 10.68 12.99
C ASN A 216 4.64 10.93 11.70
N GLU A 217 4.10 9.90 11.08
CA GLU A 217 3.22 10.07 9.92
C GLU A 217 1.78 10.28 10.40
N LEU A 218 1.48 11.52 10.72
CA LEU A 218 0.16 11.92 11.20
C LEU A 218 -0.68 12.50 10.08
N ARG A 219 -1.96 12.22 10.14
CA ARG A 219 -2.97 12.77 9.24
C ARG A 219 -3.65 13.97 9.89
N SER A 220 -4.45 14.69 9.12
CA SER A 220 -5.16 15.85 9.63
C SER A 220 -6.08 15.50 10.78
N PRO A 221 -6.06 16.28 11.86
CA PRO A 221 -7.04 16.13 12.93
C PRO A 221 -8.50 16.29 12.47
N SER A 222 -8.74 17.00 11.37
CA SER A 222 -10.08 17.21 10.82
C SER A 222 -10.76 15.91 10.35
N GLU A 223 -10.00 14.82 10.18
CA GLU A 223 -10.58 13.51 9.87
C GLU A 223 -11.24 12.88 11.10
N LEU A 224 -10.86 13.32 12.31
CA LEU A 224 -11.42 12.82 13.56
C LEU A 224 -12.44 13.76 14.18
N LEU A 225 -12.19 15.07 14.17
CA LEU A 225 -13.01 16.07 14.81
C LEU A 225 -13.35 17.21 13.85
N ASP A 226 -14.56 17.71 13.94
CA ASP A 226 -14.96 18.93 13.23
C ASP A 226 -14.31 20.15 13.90
N PHE A 227 -13.47 20.85 13.15
CA PHE A 227 -12.79 22.04 13.65
C PHE A 227 -13.77 23.14 14.10
N GLY A 228 -14.89 23.27 13.43
CA GLY A 228 -15.91 24.27 13.78
C GLY A 228 -16.46 24.03 15.19
N GLU A 229 -16.61 22.78 15.58
CA GLU A 229 -17.16 22.42 16.90
C GLU A 229 -16.11 22.47 18.01
N PHE A 230 -14.85 22.20 17.69
CA PHE A 230 -13.79 22.02 18.70
C PHE A 230 -12.71 23.12 18.64
N SER A 231 -12.92 24.19 17.89
CA SER A 231 -11.94 25.28 17.72
C SER A 231 -11.50 25.90 19.04
N ASP A 232 -12.44 26.10 19.95
CA ASP A 232 -12.18 26.75 21.26
C ASP A 232 -11.28 25.89 22.16
N CYS A 233 -11.32 24.57 21.99
CA CYS A 233 -10.50 23.64 22.76
C CYS A 233 -9.10 23.46 22.17
N MET A 234 -8.92 23.77 20.89
CA MET A 234 -7.65 23.60 20.19
C MET A 234 -6.75 24.83 20.26
N ASP A 235 -7.32 25.98 20.61
CA ASP A 235 -6.56 27.23 20.68
C ASP A 235 -5.87 27.39 22.02
N SER A 236 -4.54 27.20 22.01
CA SER A 236 -3.70 27.35 23.22
C SER A 236 -3.62 28.78 23.74
N ALA A 237 -4.01 29.77 22.96
CA ALA A 237 -3.98 31.19 23.36
C ALA A 237 -5.08 31.53 24.37
N SER A 238 -6.11 30.73 24.49
CA SER A 238 -7.24 30.97 25.39
C SER A 238 -6.98 30.63 26.87
N GLY A 239 -5.84 30.01 27.18
CA GLY A 239 -5.49 29.59 28.54
C GLY A 239 -6.29 28.43 29.10
N ALA A 240 -7.23 27.89 28.36
CA ALA A 240 -7.92 26.65 28.69
C ALA A 240 -7.05 25.45 28.34
N GLY A 241 -7.28 24.32 28.96
CA GLY A 241 -6.52 23.10 28.65
C GLY A 241 -6.57 22.77 27.18
N SER A 242 -5.41 22.53 26.58
CA SER A 242 -5.32 22.23 25.13
C SER A 242 -5.81 20.82 24.83
N LEU A 243 -6.73 20.71 23.88
CA LEU A 243 -7.14 19.43 23.33
C LEU A 243 -6.16 19.04 22.22
N HIS A 244 -5.51 17.90 22.38
CA HIS A 244 -4.60 17.35 21.36
C HIS A 244 -5.28 16.22 20.63
N VAL A 245 -5.17 16.24 19.31
CA VAL A 245 -5.73 15.19 18.45
C VAL A 245 -4.59 14.50 17.71
N VAL A 246 -4.48 13.20 17.89
CA VAL A 246 -3.44 12.38 17.24
C VAL A 246 -4.12 11.42 16.29
N ASN A 247 -3.77 11.51 15.00
CA ASN A 247 -4.38 10.72 13.94
C ASN A 247 -3.26 10.00 13.15
N PRO A 248 -2.76 8.86 13.64
CA PRO A 248 -1.69 8.14 12.96
C PRO A 248 -2.19 7.52 11.65
N THR A 249 -1.31 7.47 10.66
CA THR A 249 -1.61 6.89 9.33
C THR A 249 -1.47 5.37 9.35
N PHE A 250 -0.42 4.85 10.00
CA PHE A 250 -0.02 3.44 9.96
C PHE A 250 0.21 2.89 11.35
N ASP A 251 0.17 1.58 11.44
CA ASP A 251 0.67 0.85 12.59
C ASP A 251 1.54 -0.35 12.13
N UNK A 252 2.23 -0.90 12.92
CA UNK A 252 3.13 -1.84 12.60
C UNK A 252 2.90 -3.01 13.39
N GLU A 253 3.21 -3.99 12.85
CA GLU A 253 3.18 -5.32 13.51
C GLU A 253 4.44 -6.12 13.17
#